data_b6c01927203704e52c6657b84db51317
#
_entry.id   b6c01927203704e52c6657b84db51317
#
_cell.length_a   1.000
_cell.length_b   1.000
_cell.length_c   1.000
_cell.angle_alpha   90.00
_cell.angle_beta   90.00
_cell.angle_gamma   90.00
#
_symmetry.space_group_name_H-M   'P 1'
#
loop_
_entity.id
_entity.type
_entity.pdbx_description
1 polymer ?
#
loop_
_entity_poly.entity_id
_entity_poly.type
_entity_poly.pdbx_seq_one_letter_code
_entity_poly.pdbx_strand_id
1 'polypeptide(L)'
;MSNYSDSVAAAVQTFHANNLTAEENNCVSQIEALRKNLLLSRERMVVRDFGARRPDLRLTSVELVQGETKEIALSELCAKASKSPSWATLLFVLIRRLRPAVCLELGTCLGISAAYTAGALQLNGHGTLVTIEGDETLAAKAREHLASLNFSNVKVLSGRFAEVLPSVLEKIRPLDFVFVDGHHDGEATVSYWTSIKPKLFRRSIVIFDDISWSSSMKLAWKRISKDACVFNAIDLGDIGVVIIDT
;
A
#
# COMPACT_ATOMS: atom_id res chain seq x y z
N MET A 1 -11.95 -5.64 27.34
CA MET A 1 -11.69 -5.81 25.90
C MET A 1 -10.50 -4.91 25.58
N SER A 2 -9.43 -5.44 24.98
CA SER A 2 -8.30 -4.59 24.57
C SER A 2 -8.77 -3.55 23.54
N ASN A 3 -8.36 -2.32 23.72
CA ASN A 3 -8.60 -1.24 22.76
C ASN A 3 -7.91 -1.61 21.42
N TYR A 4 -8.48 -1.26 20.28
CA TYR A 4 -7.90 -1.56 18.97
C TYR A 4 -6.50 -0.92 18.82
N SER A 5 -6.29 0.25 19.39
CA SER A 5 -4.98 0.89 19.50
C SER A 5 -3.96 0.03 20.25
N ASP A 6 -4.36 -0.71 21.29
CA ASP A 6 -3.46 -1.63 22.00
C ASP A 6 -3.02 -2.79 21.10
N SER A 7 -3.92 -3.25 20.23
CA SER A 7 -3.61 -4.30 19.23
C SER A 7 -2.61 -3.80 18.19
N VAL A 8 -2.73 -2.56 17.76
CA VAL A 8 -1.76 -1.92 16.85
C VAL A 8 -0.41 -1.76 17.54
N ALA A 9 -0.40 -1.28 18.79
CA ALA A 9 0.83 -1.15 19.59
C ALA A 9 1.53 -2.50 19.80
N ALA A 10 0.76 -3.55 20.11
CA ALA A 10 1.30 -4.91 20.24
C ALA A 10 1.89 -5.45 18.92
N ALA A 11 1.27 -5.13 17.78
CA ALA A 11 1.82 -5.48 16.47
C ALA A 11 3.17 -4.79 16.21
N VAL A 12 3.28 -3.50 16.53
CA VAL A 12 4.53 -2.75 16.42
C VAL A 12 5.60 -3.32 17.36
N GLN A 13 5.26 -3.70 18.59
CA GLN A 13 6.19 -4.37 19.51
C GLN A 13 6.68 -5.73 18.94
N THR A 14 5.78 -6.52 18.36
CA THR A 14 6.16 -7.79 17.69
C THR A 14 7.16 -7.55 16.57
N PHE A 15 6.94 -6.52 15.77
CA PHE A 15 7.85 -6.12 14.69
C PHE A 15 9.23 -5.72 15.25
N HIS A 16 9.29 -4.86 16.27
CA HIS A 16 10.57 -4.45 16.88
C HIS A 16 11.33 -5.60 17.52
N ALA A 17 10.62 -6.57 18.09
CA ALA A 17 11.23 -7.77 18.68
C ALA A 17 11.73 -8.78 17.61
N ASN A 18 11.47 -8.51 16.32
CA ASN A 18 11.76 -9.43 15.20
C ASN A 18 11.25 -10.86 15.47
N ASN A 19 10.06 -10.98 16.06
CA ASN A 19 9.53 -12.23 16.58
C ASN A 19 8.48 -12.82 15.61
N LEU A 20 8.94 -13.21 14.42
CA LEU A 20 8.13 -13.92 13.44
C LEU A 20 8.18 -15.43 13.72
N THR A 21 7.05 -16.10 13.54
CA THR A 21 6.98 -17.58 13.58
C THR A 21 7.75 -18.21 12.39
N ALA A 22 7.99 -19.52 12.43
CA ALA A 22 8.64 -20.21 11.33
C ALA A 22 7.85 -20.08 10.01
N GLU A 23 6.52 -20.16 10.05
CA GLU A 23 5.66 -19.99 8.88
C GLU A 23 5.70 -18.55 8.34
N GLU A 24 5.68 -17.56 9.22
CA GLU A 24 5.79 -16.15 8.87
C GLU A 24 7.15 -15.86 8.21
N ASN A 25 8.24 -16.36 8.80
CA ASN A 25 9.60 -16.24 8.23
C ASN A 25 9.71 -16.92 6.86
N ASN A 26 9.10 -18.10 6.69
CA ASN A 26 9.11 -18.78 5.39
C ASN A 26 8.37 -17.96 4.33
N CYS A 27 7.19 -17.42 4.65
CA CYS A 27 6.42 -16.56 3.75
C CYS A 27 7.22 -15.32 3.35
N VAL A 28 7.76 -14.59 4.33
CA VAL A 28 8.59 -13.40 4.08
C VAL A 28 9.82 -13.74 3.23
N SER A 29 10.48 -14.88 3.50
CA SER A 29 11.66 -15.33 2.74
C SER A 29 11.34 -15.61 1.27
N GLN A 30 10.17 -16.15 0.96
CA GLN A 30 9.73 -16.36 -0.43
C GLN A 30 9.51 -15.02 -1.15
N ILE A 31 8.90 -14.06 -0.49
CA ILE A 31 8.69 -12.72 -1.06
C ILE A 31 10.03 -12.00 -1.28
N GLU A 32 10.95 -12.12 -0.32
CA GLU A 32 12.28 -11.53 -0.45
C GLU A 32 13.16 -12.24 -1.51
N ALA A 33 12.94 -13.52 -1.76
CA ALA A 33 13.55 -14.23 -2.89
C ALA A 33 13.03 -13.65 -4.23
N LEU A 34 11.73 -13.36 -4.35
CA LEU A 34 11.19 -12.65 -5.50
C LEU A 34 11.85 -11.27 -5.64
N ARG A 35 11.89 -10.46 -4.56
CA ARG A 35 12.55 -9.14 -4.58
C ARG A 35 14.00 -9.24 -5.05
N LYS A 36 14.75 -10.20 -4.54
CA LYS A 36 16.14 -10.43 -4.94
C LYS A 36 16.26 -10.73 -6.44
N ASN A 37 15.38 -11.58 -6.98
CA ASN A 37 15.35 -11.87 -8.40
C ASN A 37 15.06 -10.64 -9.24
N LEU A 38 14.12 -9.78 -8.80
CA LEU A 38 13.81 -8.52 -9.46
C LEU A 38 15.00 -7.57 -9.46
N LEU A 39 15.72 -7.45 -8.34
CA LEU A 39 16.91 -6.61 -8.21
C LEU A 39 18.08 -7.07 -9.09
N LEU A 40 18.11 -8.34 -9.45
CA LEU A 40 19.12 -8.93 -10.35
C LEU A 40 18.67 -8.98 -11.82
N SER A 41 17.43 -8.62 -12.10
CA SER A 41 16.86 -8.70 -13.43
C SER A 41 17.49 -7.69 -14.39
N ARG A 42 17.75 -8.12 -15.62
CA ARG A 42 18.19 -7.28 -16.73
C ARG A 42 17.02 -6.84 -17.64
N GLU A 43 15.83 -7.31 -17.32
CA GLU A 43 14.61 -6.96 -18.07
C GLU A 43 14.38 -5.45 -18.01
N ARG A 44 14.02 -4.88 -19.13
CA ARG A 44 13.59 -3.49 -19.25
C ARG A 44 12.14 -3.47 -19.68
N MET A 45 11.41 -2.50 -19.22
CA MET A 45 10.00 -2.35 -19.53
C MET A 45 9.66 -0.88 -19.80
N VAL A 46 8.67 -0.68 -20.64
CA VAL A 46 8.10 0.64 -20.89
C VAL A 46 6.92 0.82 -19.94
N VAL A 47 7.01 1.83 -19.08
CA VAL A 47 5.98 2.14 -18.09
C VAL A 47 5.50 3.57 -18.26
N ARG A 48 4.25 3.81 -17.85
CA ARG A 48 3.66 5.14 -17.79
C ARG A 48 3.67 5.65 -16.35
N ASP A 49 4.43 6.73 -16.12
CA ASP A 49 4.53 7.40 -14.83
C ASP A 49 3.51 8.55 -14.77
N PHE A 50 2.60 8.49 -13.81
CA PHE A 50 1.59 9.53 -13.58
C PHE A 50 2.02 10.56 -12.53
N GLY A 51 3.32 10.76 -12.35
CA GLY A 51 3.88 11.81 -11.50
C GLY A 51 4.22 11.39 -10.06
N ALA A 52 4.22 10.09 -9.76
CA ALA A 52 4.45 9.55 -8.41
C ALA A 52 5.81 9.89 -7.77
N ARG A 53 6.75 10.56 -8.47
CA ARG A 53 8.14 10.66 -8.02
C ARG A 53 8.83 11.99 -8.23
N ARG A 54 8.13 13.08 -8.47
CA ARG A 54 8.79 14.36 -8.74
C ARG A 54 8.15 15.52 -7.97
N PRO A 55 8.55 15.75 -6.70
CA PRO A 55 8.06 16.90 -5.92
C PRO A 55 8.43 18.25 -6.56
N ASP A 56 9.47 18.27 -7.42
CA ASP A 56 10.05 19.49 -8.00
C ASP A 56 9.44 19.87 -9.35
N LEU A 57 8.72 18.97 -10.01
CA LEU A 57 8.07 19.25 -11.27
C LEU A 57 6.62 19.65 -11.02
N ARG A 58 6.32 20.90 -11.30
CA ARG A 58 4.93 21.35 -11.48
C ARG A 58 4.41 20.79 -12.80
N LEU A 59 4.02 19.53 -12.78
CA LEU A 59 3.33 18.93 -13.91
C LEU A 59 2.00 19.66 -14.10
N THR A 60 1.70 19.99 -15.34
CA THR A 60 0.40 20.53 -15.70
C THR A 60 -0.68 19.47 -15.48
N SER A 61 -1.93 19.89 -15.30
CA SER A 61 -3.06 18.95 -15.18
C SER A 61 -3.14 17.98 -16.35
N VAL A 62 -2.67 18.36 -17.54
CA VAL A 62 -2.62 17.53 -18.74
C VAL A 62 -1.53 16.46 -18.62
N GLU A 63 -0.34 16.81 -18.14
CA GLU A 63 0.77 15.86 -17.95
C GLU A 63 0.46 14.84 -16.86
N LEU A 64 -0.21 15.26 -15.77
CA LEU A 64 -0.71 14.36 -14.73
C LEU A 64 -1.79 13.41 -15.25
N VAL A 65 -2.58 13.85 -16.25
CA VAL A 65 -3.62 13.02 -16.86
C VAL A 65 -3.05 12.06 -17.89
N GLN A 66 -2.09 12.48 -18.72
CA GLN A 66 -1.54 11.67 -19.80
C GLN A 66 -0.44 10.70 -19.31
N GLY A 67 0.28 11.06 -18.25
CA GLY A 67 1.45 10.33 -17.78
C GLY A 67 2.64 10.44 -18.73
N GLU A 68 3.84 10.29 -18.21
CA GLU A 68 5.09 10.24 -18.99
C GLU A 68 5.46 8.79 -19.25
N THR A 69 5.66 8.43 -20.52
CA THR A 69 6.14 7.10 -20.89
C THR A 69 7.65 7.05 -20.79
N LYS A 70 8.19 6.09 -20.04
CA LYS A 70 9.63 5.90 -19.89
C LYS A 70 10.01 4.42 -19.95
N GLU A 71 11.19 4.16 -20.45
CA GLU A 71 11.82 2.86 -20.36
C GLU A 71 12.64 2.78 -19.07
N ILE A 72 12.43 1.75 -18.26
CA ILE A 72 13.13 1.54 -16.98
C ILE A 72 13.55 0.08 -16.83
N ALA A 73 14.70 -0.16 -16.22
CA ALA A 73 15.09 -1.50 -15.83
C ALA A 73 14.24 -1.99 -14.65
N LEU A 74 13.82 -3.24 -14.68
CA LEU A 74 13.02 -3.86 -13.62
C LEU A 74 13.74 -3.79 -12.27
N SER A 75 15.07 -4.01 -12.28
CA SER A 75 15.92 -3.87 -11.09
C SER A 75 15.94 -2.46 -10.52
N GLU A 76 16.00 -1.45 -11.37
CA GLU A 76 15.97 -0.05 -10.98
C GLU A 76 14.61 0.32 -10.36
N LEU A 77 13.52 -0.11 -11.00
CA LEU A 77 12.17 0.11 -10.49
C LEU A 77 11.97 -0.58 -9.13
N CYS A 78 12.40 -1.83 -9.00
CA CYS A 78 12.33 -2.57 -7.73
C CYS A 78 13.11 -1.85 -6.61
N ALA A 79 14.33 -1.39 -6.91
CA ALA A 79 15.17 -0.71 -5.93
C ALA A 79 14.58 0.63 -5.46
N LYS A 80 13.91 1.37 -6.38
CA LYS A 80 13.42 2.73 -6.09
C LYS A 80 11.98 2.76 -5.59
N ALA A 81 11.13 1.82 -6.01
CA ALA A 81 9.69 1.89 -5.78
C ALA A 81 9.17 0.87 -4.77
N SER A 82 9.90 -0.21 -4.53
CA SER A 82 9.42 -1.19 -3.55
C SER A 82 9.70 -0.72 -2.13
N LYS A 83 8.74 -0.90 -1.24
CA LYS A 83 8.95 -0.67 0.19
C LYS A 83 10.16 -1.46 0.69
N SER A 84 10.93 -0.86 1.58
CA SER A 84 12.05 -1.57 2.20
C SER A 84 11.57 -2.85 2.91
N PRO A 85 12.41 -3.88 3.04
CA PRO A 85 12.02 -5.11 3.74
C PRO A 85 11.48 -4.84 5.15
N SER A 86 12.05 -3.87 5.85
CA SER A 86 11.59 -3.48 7.20
C SER A 86 10.15 -2.95 7.19
N TRP A 87 9.83 -1.96 6.33
CA TRP A 87 8.48 -1.41 6.24
C TRP A 87 7.46 -2.43 5.73
N ALA A 88 7.84 -3.25 4.74
CA ALA A 88 6.99 -4.30 4.24
C ALA A 88 6.71 -5.38 5.31
N THR A 89 7.71 -5.71 6.15
CA THR A 89 7.52 -6.61 7.29
C THR A 89 6.59 -6.00 8.35
N LEU A 90 6.64 -4.70 8.58
CA LEU A 90 5.68 -4.03 9.48
C LEU A 90 4.24 -4.16 8.96
N LEU A 91 4.01 -3.94 7.66
CA LEU A 91 2.69 -4.17 7.04
C LEU A 91 2.23 -5.62 7.26
N PHE A 92 3.11 -6.58 6.99
CA PHE A 92 2.84 -7.99 7.20
C PHE A 92 2.42 -8.30 8.65
N VAL A 93 3.19 -7.81 9.63
CA VAL A 93 2.90 -8.03 11.06
C VAL A 93 1.58 -7.39 11.47
N LEU A 94 1.29 -6.17 11.00
CA LEU A 94 0.01 -5.50 11.24
C LEU A 94 -1.16 -6.37 10.72
N ILE A 95 -1.09 -6.83 9.46
CA ILE A 95 -2.12 -7.70 8.87
C ILE A 95 -2.26 -9.01 9.66
N ARG A 96 -1.14 -9.64 10.06
CA ARG A 96 -1.15 -10.87 10.85
C ARG A 96 -1.86 -10.69 12.19
N ARG A 97 -1.61 -9.61 12.88
CA ARG A 97 -2.12 -9.37 14.24
C ARG A 97 -3.53 -8.77 14.24
N LEU A 98 -3.84 -7.87 13.34
CA LEU A 98 -5.15 -7.24 13.25
C LEU A 98 -6.20 -8.11 12.54
N ARG A 99 -5.75 -9.07 11.71
CA ARG A 99 -6.60 -10.04 10.99
C ARG A 99 -7.72 -9.39 10.17
N PRO A 100 -7.43 -8.38 9.33
CA PRO A 100 -8.43 -7.71 8.52
C PRO A 100 -9.09 -8.69 7.54
N ALA A 101 -10.36 -8.47 7.24
CA ALA A 101 -11.09 -9.25 6.24
C ALA A 101 -11.03 -8.59 4.86
N VAL A 102 -11.00 -7.27 4.79
CA VAL A 102 -11.03 -6.51 3.54
C VAL A 102 -9.92 -5.46 3.52
N CYS A 103 -8.98 -5.66 2.62
CA CYS A 103 -7.84 -4.77 2.44
C CYS A 103 -7.90 -4.06 1.08
N LEU A 104 -7.48 -2.79 1.06
CA LEU A 104 -7.31 -1.98 -0.14
C LEU A 104 -5.90 -1.42 -0.18
N GLU A 105 -5.27 -1.45 -1.36
CA GLU A 105 -3.99 -0.79 -1.60
C GLU A 105 -4.10 0.12 -2.84
N LEU A 106 -3.57 1.33 -2.73
CA LEU A 106 -3.38 2.25 -3.85
C LEU A 106 -1.89 2.36 -4.14
N GLY A 107 -1.44 1.81 -5.27
CA GLY A 107 -0.04 1.74 -5.69
C GLY A 107 0.53 0.32 -5.57
N THR A 108 0.25 -0.52 -6.57
CA THR A 108 0.74 -1.91 -6.60
C THR A 108 2.20 -1.99 -7.05
N CYS A 109 2.59 -1.18 -8.03
CA CYS A 109 3.89 -1.23 -8.69
C CYS A 109 4.25 -2.68 -9.10
N LEU A 110 5.36 -3.23 -8.62
CA LEU A 110 5.79 -4.62 -8.87
C LEU A 110 5.11 -5.65 -7.96
N GLY A 111 4.20 -5.23 -7.08
CA GLY A 111 3.42 -6.12 -6.22
C GLY A 111 4.14 -6.59 -4.95
N ILE A 112 5.23 -5.96 -4.52
CA ILE A 112 5.97 -6.39 -3.33
C ILE A 112 5.16 -6.15 -2.05
N SER A 113 4.64 -4.95 -1.82
CA SER A 113 3.76 -4.64 -0.67
C SER A 113 2.48 -5.48 -0.68
N ALA A 114 1.88 -5.63 -1.87
CA ALA A 114 0.74 -6.51 -2.09
C ALA A 114 1.05 -7.97 -1.73
N ALA A 115 2.26 -8.47 -2.03
CA ALA A 115 2.69 -9.82 -1.68
C ALA A 115 2.79 -10.01 -0.16
N TYR A 116 3.36 -9.06 0.56
CA TYR A 116 3.40 -9.10 2.03
C TYR A 116 1.99 -9.10 2.64
N THR A 117 1.10 -8.24 2.12
CA THR A 117 -0.30 -8.19 2.56
C THR A 117 -1.02 -9.51 2.25
N ALA A 118 -0.94 -9.99 1.01
CA ALA A 118 -1.60 -11.24 0.58
C ALA A 118 -1.06 -12.46 1.33
N GLY A 119 0.26 -12.55 1.53
CA GLY A 119 0.89 -13.62 2.32
C GLY A 119 0.42 -13.63 3.77
N ALA A 120 0.33 -12.47 4.40
CA ALA A 120 -0.18 -12.34 5.76
C ALA A 120 -1.66 -12.75 5.87
N LEU A 121 -2.51 -12.35 4.92
CA LEU A 121 -3.91 -12.75 4.84
C LEU A 121 -4.05 -14.26 4.61
N GLN A 122 -3.22 -14.85 3.75
CA GLN A 122 -3.21 -16.29 3.50
C GLN A 122 -2.88 -17.08 4.76
N LEU A 123 -1.86 -16.67 5.52
CA LEU A 123 -1.54 -17.26 6.81
C LEU A 123 -2.60 -17.02 7.88
N ASN A 124 -3.43 -15.98 7.74
CA ASN A 124 -4.61 -15.78 8.59
C ASN A 124 -5.75 -16.76 8.25
N GLY A 125 -5.72 -17.40 7.08
CA GLY A 125 -6.78 -18.29 6.59
C GLY A 125 -8.04 -17.54 6.13
N HIS A 126 -8.01 -16.21 6.06
CA HIS A 126 -9.10 -15.36 5.59
C HIS A 126 -8.60 -13.99 5.18
N GLY A 127 -9.48 -13.24 4.51
CA GLY A 127 -9.24 -11.89 4.06
C GLY A 127 -8.84 -11.81 2.59
N THR A 128 -9.14 -10.67 1.98
CA THR A 128 -8.85 -10.38 0.58
C THR A 128 -8.22 -9.01 0.43
N LEU A 129 -7.34 -8.88 -0.57
CA LEU A 129 -6.74 -7.62 -0.97
C LEU A 129 -7.25 -7.22 -2.35
N VAL A 130 -7.69 -5.98 -2.49
CA VAL A 130 -7.80 -5.31 -3.79
C VAL A 130 -6.68 -4.27 -3.85
N THR A 131 -5.86 -4.34 -4.90
CA THR A 131 -4.78 -3.36 -5.14
C THR A 131 -4.93 -2.74 -6.51
N ILE A 132 -4.65 -1.44 -6.63
CA ILE A 132 -4.86 -0.65 -7.85
C ILE A 132 -3.53 -0.11 -8.33
N GLU A 133 -3.25 -0.31 -9.63
CA GLU A 133 -2.05 0.18 -10.32
C GLU A 133 -2.44 1.03 -11.53
N GLY A 134 -1.84 2.20 -11.65
CA GLY A 134 -2.13 3.12 -12.75
C GLY A 134 -1.66 2.61 -14.12
N ASP A 135 -0.52 1.94 -14.16
CA ASP A 135 0.09 1.41 -15.39
C ASP A 135 -0.28 -0.05 -15.63
N GLU A 136 -0.83 -0.38 -16.82
CA GLU A 136 -1.24 -1.75 -17.14
C GLU A 136 -0.05 -2.72 -17.21
N THR A 137 1.12 -2.26 -17.67
CA THR A 137 2.31 -3.11 -17.77
C THR A 137 2.79 -3.51 -16.36
N LEU A 138 2.78 -2.57 -15.42
CA LEU A 138 3.08 -2.85 -14.01
C LEU A 138 2.02 -3.72 -13.37
N ALA A 139 0.74 -3.45 -13.62
CA ALA A 139 -0.35 -4.27 -13.10
C ALA A 139 -0.26 -5.74 -13.60
N ALA A 140 0.07 -5.93 -14.88
CA ALA A 140 0.29 -7.26 -15.44
C ALA A 140 1.48 -7.98 -14.76
N LYS A 141 2.60 -7.26 -14.59
CA LYS A 141 3.78 -7.79 -13.93
C LYS A 141 3.51 -8.15 -12.46
N ALA A 142 2.77 -7.31 -11.75
CA ALA A 142 2.36 -7.60 -10.37
C ALA A 142 1.48 -8.87 -10.29
N ARG A 143 0.54 -9.07 -11.23
CA ARG A 143 -0.27 -10.29 -11.30
C ARG A 143 0.62 -11.54 -11.48
N GLU A 144 1.63 -11.49 -12.38
CA GLU A 144 2.59 -12.57 -12.59
C GLU A 144 3.36 -12.89 -11.28
N HIS A 145 3.87 -11.87 -10.61
CA HIS A 145 4.63 -12.04 -9.36
C HIS A 145 3.77 -12.64 -8.24
N LEU A 146 2.57 -12.13 -8.04
CA LEU A 146 1.65 -12.63 -7.01
C LEU A 146 1.20 -14.06 -7.31
N ALA A 147 0.96 -14.40 -8.57
CA ALA A 147 0.64 -15.76 -9.01
C ALA A 147 1.82 -16.71 -8.78
N SER A 148 3.06 -16.29 -9.04
CA SER A 148 4.27 -17.09 -8.79
C SER A 148 4.47 -17.45 -7.31
N LEU A 149 3.94 -16.62 -6.41
CA LEU A 149 3.93 -16.86 -4.95
C LEU A 149 2.68 -17.66 -4.50
N ASN A 150 1.83 -18.09 -5.43
CA ASN A 150 0.57 -18.80 -5.15
C ASN A 150 -0.42 -18.00 -4.27
N PHE A 151 -0.44 -16.67 -4.37
CA PHE A 151 -1.42 -15.83 -3.68
C PHE A 151 -2.68 -15.67 -4.54
N SER A 152 -3.78 -16.30 -4.13
CA SER A 152 -5.09 -16.24 -4.80
C SER A 152 -6.07 -15.27 -4.14
N ASN A 153 -5.71 -14.72 -2.99
CA ASN A 153 -6.53 -13.82 -2.18
C ASN A 153 -6.31 -12.34 -2.50
N VAL A 154 -5.66 -12.04 -3.62
CA VAL A 154 -5.38 -10.69 -4.09
C VAL A 154 -5.92 -10.46 -5.50
N LYS A 155 -6.51 -9.28 -5.73
CA LYS A 155 -7.00 -8.82 -7.03
C LYS A 155 -6.29 -7.53 -7.42
N VAL A 156 -5.50 -7.57 -8.50
CA VAL A 156 -4.84 -6.40 -9.06
C VAL A 156 -5.74 -5.78 -10.13
N LEU A 157 -6.12 -4.54 -9.94
CA LEU A 157 -6.88 -3.73 -10.89
C LEU A 157 -5.96 -2.72 -11.55
N SER A 158 -6.16 -2.50 -12.85
CA SER A 158 -5.40 -1.50 -13.60
C SER A 158 -6.26 -0.30 -13.91
N GLY A 159 -5.67 0.86 -13.82
CA GLY A 159 -6.23 2.16 -14.14
C GLY A 159 -5.94 3.20 -13.06
N ARG A 160 -6.13 4.46 -13.41
CA ARG A 160 -5.85 5.57 -12.51
C ARG A 160 -6.76 5.53 -11.29
N PHE A 161 -6.23 5.88 -10.12
CA PHE A 161 -7.00 5.83 -8.86
C PHE A 161 -8.30 6.62 -8.95
N ALA A 162 -8.27 7.82 -9.53
CA ALA A 162 -9.46 8.65 -9.69
C ALA A 162 -10.58 8.00 -10.53
N GLU A 163 -10.22 7.08 -11.43
CA GLU A 163 -11.15 6.38 -12.33
C GLU A 163 -11.65 5.06 -11.73
N VAL A 164 -10.73 4.30 -11.11
CA VAL A 164 -11.00 2.94 -10.64
C VAL A 164 -11.56 2.92 -9.21
N LEU A 165 -11.03 3.74 -8.31
CA LEU A 165 -11.38 3.74 -6.89
C LEU A 165 -12.89 3.91 -6.63
N PRO A 166 -13.62 4.83 -7.28
CA PRO A 166 -15.06 4.98 -7.03
C PRO A 166 -15.83 3.67 -7.25
N SER A 167 -15.58 2.99 -8.37
CA SER A 167 -16.26 1.73 -8.70
C SER A 167 -15.87 0.57 -7.78
N VAL A 168 -14.64 0.58 -7.25
CA VAL A 168 -14.19 -0.37 -6.21
C VAL A 168 -14.93 -0.11 -4.91
N LEU A 169 -14.99 1.14 -4.47
CA LEU A 169 -15.64 1.52 -3.21
C LEU A 169 -17.16 1.28 -3.21
N GLU A 170 -17.81 1.31 -4.36
CA GLU A 170 -19.24 0.95 -4.48
C GLU A 170 -19.48 -0.54 -4.19
N LYS A 171 -18.57 -1.41 -4.60
CA LYS A 171 -18.74 -2.87 -4.60
C LYS A 171 -18.06 -3.56 -3.42
N ILE A 172 -17.07 -2.91 -2.80
CA ILE A 172 -16.30 -3.49 -1.72
C ILE A 172 -17.10 -3.46 -0.41
N ARG A 173 -16.91 -4.50 0.42
CA ARG A 173 -17.40 -4.49 1.80
C ARG A 173 -16.68 -3.40 2.60
N PRO A 174 -17.13 -3.05 3.82
CA PRO A 174 -16.39 -2.12 4.67
C PRO A 174 -14.92 -2.52 4.81
N LEU A 175 -14.04 -1.54 4.70
CA LEU A 175 -12.60 -1.73 4.70
C LEU A 175 -12.06 -1.80 6.13
N ASP A 176 -11.24 -2.82 6.40
CA ASP A 176 -10.55 -2.97 7.69
C ASP A 176 -9.11 -2.45 7.64
N PHE A 177 -8.49 -2.50 6.47
CA PHE A 177 -7.10 -2.09 6.27
C PHE A 177 -6.94 -1.40 4.92
N VAL A 178 -6.30 -0.24 4.92
CA VAL A 178 -5.98 0.49 3.68
C VAL A 178 -4.52 0.91 3.70
N PHE A 179 -3.82 0.73 2.59
CA PHE A 179 -2.50 1.26 2.34
C PHE A 179 -2.51 2.19 1.13
N VAL A 180 -2.14 3.44 1.33
CA VAL A 180 -2.08 4.47 0.29
C VAL A 180 -0.61 4.76 0.02
N ASP A 181 -0.08 4.21 -1.07
CA ASP A 181 1.31 4.29 -1.49
C ASP A 181 1.40 4.61 -2.99
N GLY A 182 0.89 5.76 -3.37
CA GLY A 182 0.97 6.17 -4.76
C GLY A 182 0.51 7.59 -5.01
N HIS A 183 0.92 8.14 -6.16
CA HIS A 183 0.66 9.49 -6.62
C HIS A 183 1.39 10.59 -5.83
N HIS A 184 1.64 10.44 -4.53
CA HIS A 184 2.36 11.36 -3.61
C HIS A 184 2.06 12.85 -3.83
N ASP A 185 0.82 13.16 -4.22
CA ASP A 185 0.25 14.49 -4.32
C ASP A 185 -0.72 14.76 -3.19
N GLY A 186 -0.57 15.89 -2.50
CA GLY A 186 -1.31 16.16 -1.27
C GLY A 186 -2.83 16.30 -1.50
N GLU A 187 -3.26 16.99 -2.56
CA GLU A 187 -4.69 17.17 -2.86
C GLU A 187 -5.33 15.84 -3.31
N ALA A 188 -4.61 15.06 -4.13
CA ALA A 188 -5.05 13.73 -4.51
C ALA A 188 -5.18 12.81 -3.29
N THR A 189 -4.19 12.82 -2.38
CA THR A 189 -4.22 12.02 -1.14
C THR A 189 -5.41 12.38 -0.25
N VAL A 190 -5.72 13.67 -0.10
CA VAL A 190 -6.92 14.14 0.62
C VAL A 190 -8.20 13.69 -0.08
N SER A 191 -8.23 13.71 -1.42
CA SER A 191 -9.37 13.22 -2.20
C SER A 191 -9.59 11.72 -2.00
N TYR A 192 -8.52 10.91 -2.03
CA TYR A 192 -8.59 9.47 -1.73
C TYR A 192 -9.10 9.22 -0.31
N TRP A 193 -8.56 9.91 0.68
CA TRP A 193 -9.05 9.87 2.05
C TRP A 193 -10.55 10.15 2.13
N THR A 194 -11.00 11.24 1.51
CA THR A 194 -12.42 11.64 1.51
C THR A 194 -13.32 10.58 0.90
N SER A 195 -12.85 9.87 -0.13
CA SER A 195 -13.58 8.78 -0.79
C SER A 195 -13.58 7.48 0.05
N ILE A 196 -12.47 7.19 0.72
CA ILE A 196 -12.25 5.95 1.47
C ILE A 196 -12.93 5.98 2.85
N LYS A 197 -12.84 7.10 3.57
CA LYS A 197 -13.30 7.20 4.96
C LYS A 197 -14.77 6.76 5.20
N PRO A 198 -15.75 7.00 4.29
CA PRO A 198 -17.12 6.52 4.49
C PRO A 198 -17.27 5.01 4.37
N LYS A 199 -16.24 4.31 3.86
CA LYS A 199 -16.20 2.85 3.67
C LYS A 199 -15.38 2.13 4.74
N LEU A 200 -14.78 2.86 5.68
CA LEU A 200 -14.02 2.27 6.77
C LEU A 200 -14.94 1.57 7.77
N PHE A 201 -14.50 0.40 8.23
CA PHE A 201 -15.18 -0.31 9.29
C PHE A 201 -14.92 0.35 10.65
N ARG A 202 -15.71 -0.01 11.68
CA ARG A 202 -15.60 0.54 13.04
C ARG A 202 -14.20 0.43 13.65
N ARG A 203 -13.48 -0.65 13.29
CA ARG A 203 -12.09 -0.88 13.69
C ARG A 203 -11.27 -1.08 12.45
N SER A 204 -10.63 -0.04 12.01
CA SER A 204 -9.83 -0.06 10.79
C SER A 204 -8.56 0.76 10.95
N ILE A 205 -7.60 0.47 10.08
CA ILE A 205 -6.33 1.18 10.00
C ILE A 205 -6.11 1.64 8.56
N VAL A 206 -5.67 2.89 8.42
CA VAL A 206 -5.25 3.44 7.13
C VAL A 206 -3.81 3.91 7.26
N ILE A 207 -2.96 3.40 6.40
CA ILE A 207 -1.54 3.74 6.34
C ILE A 207 -1.30 4.59 5.10
N PHE A 208 -0.67 5.74 5.28
CA PHE A 208 -0.25 6.64 4.22
C PHE A 208 1.26 6.65 4.13
N ASP A 209 1.77 6.41 2.93
CA ASP A 209 3.18 6.50 2.64
C ASP A 209 3.59 7.92 2.24
N ASP A 210 4.88 8.21 2.39
CA ASP A 210 5.50 9.45 1.93
C ASP A 210 4.81 10.73 2.46
N ILE A 211 4.30 10.70 3.71
CA ILE A 211 3.63 11.86 4.33
C ILE A 211 4.55 13.07 4.48
N SER A 212 5.87 12.87 4.45
CA SER A 212 6.90 13.90 4.52
C SER A 212 7.47 14.32 3.16
N TRP A 213 7.11 13.62 2.05
CA TRP A 213 7.70 13.75 0.72
C TRP A 213 7.74 15.18 0.17
N SER A 214 6.69 15.94 0.38
CA SER A 214 6.56 17.33 -0.10
C SER A 214 5.80 18.19 0.89
N SER A 215 5.84 19.52 0.70
CA SER A 215 5.02 20.43 1.50
C SER A 215 3.51 20.14 1.36
N SER A 216 3.05 19.75 0.17
CA SER A 216 1.64 19.38 -0.05
C SER A 216 1.27 18.09 0.69
N MET A 217 2.13 17.07 0.71
CA MET A 217 1.93 15.84 1.46
C MET A 217 1.90 16.09 2.98
N LYS A 218 2.80 16.94 3.50
CA LYS A 218 2.78 17.34 4.93
C LYS A 218 1.48 18.04 5.30
N LEU A 219 0.94 18.90 4.43
CA LEU A 219 -0.35 19.54 4.65
C LEU A 219 -1.51 18.55 4.57
N ALA A 220 -1.47 17.62 3.61
CA ALA A 220 -2.45 16.54 3.51
C ALA A 220 -2.47 15.68 4.78
N TRP A 221 -1.31 15.23 5.26
CA TRP A 221 -1.19 14.47 6.51
C TRP A 221 -1.75 15.25 7.70
N LYS A 222 -1.37 16.52 7.83
CA LYS A 222 -1.90 17.40 8.90
C LYS A 222 -3.42 17.53 8.87
N ARG A 223 -4.03 17.52 7.68
CA ARG A 223 -5.50 17.57 7.51
C ARG A 223 -6.13 16.23 7.84
N ILE A 224 -5.59 15.14 7.32
CA ILE A 224 -6.11 13.78 7.51
C ILE A 224 -6.01 13.37 8.99
N SER A 225 -4.87 13.58 9.64
CA SER A 225 -4.64 13.22 11.04
C SER A 225 -5.55 13.94 12.04
N LYS A 226 -6.21 15.03 11.62
CA LYS A 226 -7.16 15.81 12.43
C LYS A 226 -8.61 15.63 12.00
N ASP A 227 -8.90 14.70 11.08
CA ASP A 227 -10.28 14.44 10.65
C ASP A 227 -11.10 13.90 11.84
N ALA A 228 -12.35 14.32 11.95
CA ALA A 228 -13.22 14.01 13.09
C ALA A 228 -13.48 12.50 13.28
N CYS A 229 -13.32 11.68 12.24
CA CYS A 229 -13.47 10.24 12.34
C CYS A 229 -12.19 9.52 12.83
N VAL A 230 -11.07 10.23 12.96
CA VAL A 230 -9.80 9.66 13.40
C VAL A 230 -9.79 9.54 14.92
N PHE A 231 -9.68 8.32 15.41
CA PHE A 231 -9.50 8.06 16.85
C PHE A 231 -8.07 8.36 17.31
N ASN A 232 -7.08 7.89 16.52
CA ASN A 232 -5.67 8.16 16.78
C ASN A 232 -4.90 8.26 15.48
N ALA A 233 -3.88 9.12 15.44
CA ALA A 233 -2.97 9.27 14.32
C ALA A 233 -1.52 9.23 14.81
N ILE A 234 -0.70 8.39 14.16
CA ILE A 234 0.70 8.17 14.51
C ILE A 234 1.54 8.62 13.32
N ASP A 235 2.48 9.52 13.57
CA ASP A 235 3.49 9.98 12.60
C ASP A 235 4.79 9.24 12.87
N LEU A 236 5.25 8.45 11.88
CA LEU A 236 6.50 7.68 11.93
C LEU A 236 7.58 8.29 11.02
N GLY A 237 7.43 9.56 10.68
CA GLY A 237 8.34 10.31 9.80
C GLY A 237 7.88 10.25 8.34
N ASP A 238 8.13 9.16 7.65
CA ASP A 238 7.69 9.00 6.25
C ASP A 238 6.33 8.30 6.12
N ILE A 239 5.91 7.59 7.16
CA ILE A 239 4.64 6.85 7.18
C ILE A 239 3.71 7.43 8.23
N GLY A 240 2.49 7.71 7.83
CA GLY A 240 1.38 8.10 8.71
C GLY A 240 0.41 6.95 8.91
N VAL A 241 0.01 6.71 10.16
CA VAL A 241 -0.96 5.67 10.50
C VAL A 241 -2.18 6.32 11.13
N VAL A 242 -3.35 6.07 10.56
CA VAL A 242 -4.65 6.51 11.08
C VAL A 242 -5.39 5.30 11.64
N ILE A 243 -5.92 5.41 12.84
CA ILE A 243 -6.71 4.40 13.52
C ILE A 243 -8.14 4.91 13.66
N ILE A 244 -9.09 4.09 13.24
CA ILE A 244 -10.52 4.28 13.47
C ILE A 244 -10.95 3.26 14.54
N ASP A 245 -11.58 3.74 15.61
CA ASP A 245 -12.10 2.89 16.70
C ASP A 245 -13.38 3.54 17.26
N THR A 246 -14.53 3.26 16.61
CA THR A 246 -15.86 3.87 16.93
C THR A 246 -16.89 2.84 17.33
#